data_29f27342f98f50131121afea305372af
#
_entry.id   29f27342f98f50131121afea305372af
#
_cell.length_a   1.000
_cell.length_b   1.000
_cell.length_c   1.000
_cell.angle_alpha   90.00
_cell.angle_beta   90.00
_cell.angle_gamma   90.00
#
_symmetry.space_group_name_H-M   'P 1'
#
loop_
_entity.id
_entity.type
_entity.pdbx_description
1 polymer ?
#
loop_
_entity_poly.entity_id
_entity_poly.type
_entity_poly.pdbx_seq_one_letter_code
_entity_poly.pdbx_strand_id
1 'polypeptide(L)'
;MAKKAKKETKEIIPEGMSKKDYADKAFRKKVTIINACIVSAFLIGILVVIFVGWYNNKRIEDSYIEQRDSVIAQLKEIEEKGGSFEDKRVVKIEVNDDNYTYWFNDLEASYNASYDDEIYGQFGGAEIQLDGMFYTREMSHITYYWVYRNHHHVADDGHNHEHEGDEGFDIGEMLPIEVIFADDVEIPENGTWVRVTGVVSVDTNNSASAIRDAKITILDEPGQEYVE
;
A
#
# COMPACT_ATOMS: atom_id res chain seq x y z
N MET A 1 -28.55 -35.52 50.08
CA MET A 1 -28.28 -35.87 48.67
C MET A 1 -29.62 -35.97 47.92
N ALA A 2 -29.99 -34.96 47.17
CA ALA A 2 -31.26 -34.92 46.40
C ALA A 2 -31.01 -35.46 45.01
N LYS A 3 -31.60 -36.62 44.67
CA LYS A 3 -31.62 -37.20 43.34
C LYS A 3 -32.49 -36.30 42.42
N LYS A 4 -31.89 -35.56 41.47
CA LYS A 4 -32.61 -34.89 40.42
C LYS A 4 -33.31 -35.93 39.52
N ALA A 5 -34.61 -36.00 39.59
CA ALA A 5 -35.44 -36.80 38.68
C ALA A 5 -35.30 -36.23 37.27
N LYS A 6 -34.77 -37.03 36.35
CA LYS A 6 -34.73 -36.76 34.91
C LYS A 6 -36.16 -36.82 34.39
N LYS A 7 -36.77 -35.68 34.04
CA LYS A 7 -38.03 -35.58 33.34
C LYS A 7 -37.87 -36.16 31.96
N GLU A 8 -38.32 -37.38 31.73
CA GLU A 8 -38.46 -37.97 30.38
C GLU A 8 -39.56 -37.23 29.63
N THR A 9 -39.18 -36.40 28.71
CA THR A 9 -40.16 -35.79 27.79
C THR A 9 -40.56 -36.89 26.79
N LYS A 10 -41.78 -37.41 26.91
CA LYS A 10 -42.37 -38.34 25.93
C LYS A 10 -42.47 -37.62 24.58
N GLU A 11 -41.68 -38.06 23.62
CA GLU A 11 -41.79 -37.61 22.23
C GLU A 11 -43.15 -38.09 21.67
N ILE A 12 -43.98 -37.11 21.28
CA ILE A 12 -45.26 -37.39 20.64
C ILE A 12 -45.04 -37.64 19.17
N ILE A 13 -45.17 -38.91 18.73
CA ILE A 13 -45.04 -39.29 17.33
C ILE A 13 -46.38 -39.00 16.64
N PRO A 14 -46.40 -38.26 15.48
CA PRO A 14 -47.61 -37.98 14.74
C PRO A 14 -48.35 -39.27 14.30
N GLU A 15 -49.70 -39.25 14.34
CA GLU A 15 -50.50 -40.38 13.88
C GLU A 15 -50.18 -40.78 12.42
N GLY A 16 -49.96 -42.06 12.17
CA GLY A 16 -49.65 -42.60 10.86
C GLY A 16 -48.14 -42.68 10.49
N MET A 17 -47.23 -42.24 11.38
CA MET A 17 -45.79 -42.30 11.12
C MET A 17 -45.14 -43.42 11.95
N SER A 18 -44.31 -44.25 11.31
CA SER A 18 -43.49 -45.24 12.06
C SER A 18 -42.45 -44.57 12.93
N LYS A 19 -42.05 -45.19 14.05
CA LYS A 19 -40.96 -44.67 14.90
C LYS A 19 -39.64 -44.46 14.13
N LYS A 20 -39.36 -45.31 13.14
CA LYS A 20 -38.17 -45.24 12.30
C LYS A 20 -38.22 -44.01 11.38
N ASP A 21 -39.34 -43.78 10.71
CA ASP A 21 -39.50 -42.65 9.79
C ASP A 21 -39.45 -41.30 10.53
N TYR A 22 -40.03 -41.26 11.75
CA TYR A 22 -39.95 -40.08 12.61
C TYR A 22 -38.51 -39.78 13.04
N ALA A 23 -37.75 -40.79 13.45
CA ALA A 23 -36.35 -40.66 13.84
C ALA A 23 -35.47 -40.21 12.65
N ASP A 24 -35.67 -40.80 11.46
CA ASP A 24 -34.95 -40.41 10.24
C ASP A 24 -35.24 -38.96 9.81
N LYS A 25 -36.50 -38.56 9.90
CA LYS A 25 -36.94 -37.19 9.60
C LYS A 25 -36.34 -36.17 10.59
N ALA A 26 -36.36 -36.50 11.89
CA ALA A 26 -35.77 -35.69 12.94
C ALA A 26 -34.27 -35.58 12.79
N PHE A 27 -33.59 -36.67 12.44
CA PHE A 27 -32.15 -36.69 12.15
C PHE A 27 -31.78 -35.80 10.95
N ARG A 28 -32.49 -35.95 9.81
CA ARG A 28 -32.28 -35.11 8.62
C ARG A 28 -32.48 -33.63 8.96
N LYS A 29 -33.49 -33.26 9.71
CA LYS A 29 -33.74 -31.88 10.14
C LYS A 29 -32.59 -31.34 10.99
N LYS A 30 -32.03 -32.13 11.93
CA LYS A 30 -30.88 -31.74 12.73
C LYS A 30 -29.67 -31.53 11.89
N VAL A 31 -29.38 -32.45 10.95
CA VAL A 31 -28.22 -32.32 10.00
C VAL A 31 -28.37 -31.06 9.15
N THR A 32 -29.56 -30.78 8.62
CA THR A 32 -29.80 -29.55 7.83
C THR A 32 -29.53 -28.28 8.64
N ILE A 33 -30.01 -28.25 9.90
CA ILE A 33 -29.75 -27.10 10.78
C ILE A 33 -28.25 -26.93 11.08
N ILE A 34 -27.55 -28.02 11.38
CA ILE A 34 -26.09 -27.97 11.64
C ILE A 34 -25.34 -27.46 10.43
N ASN A 35 -25.66 -27.99 9.23
CA ASN A 35 -25.03 -27.55 7.99
C ASN A 35 -25.33 -26.06 7.72
N ALA A 36 -26.58 -25.60 7.93
CA ALA A 36 -26.91 -24.20 7.78
C ALA A 36 -26.12 -23.31 8.77
N CYS A 37 -25.96 -23.74 10.02
CA CYS A 37 -25.15 -23.02 11.01
C CYS A 37 -23.67 -22.94 10.60
N ILE A 38 -23.09 -24.05 10.08
CA ILE A 38 -21.71 -24.09 9.62
C ILE A 38 -21.50 -23.12 8.43
N VAL A 39 -22.38 -23.19 7.43
CA VAL A 39 -22.33 -22.30 6.26
C VAL A 39 -22.47 -20.84 6.67
N SER A 40 -23.42 -20.53 7.57
CA SER A 40 -23.61 -19.17 8.08
C SER A 40 -22.38 -18.65 8.84
N ALA A 41 -21.77 -19.49 9.69
CA ALA A 41 -20.54 -19.12 10.41
C ALA A 41 -19.37 -18.84 9.45
N PHE A 42 -19.25 -19.65 8.39
CA PHE A 42 -18.22 -19.45 7.37
C PHE A 42 -18.43 -18.13 6.59
N LEU A 43 -19.67 -17.83 6.17
CA LEU A 43 -20.01 -16.58 5.50
C LEU A 43 -19.75 -15.35 6.39
N ILE A 44 -20.10 -15.43 7.67
CA ILE A 44 -19.81 -14.37 8.64
C ILE A 44 -18.30 -14.17 8.75
N GLY A 45 -17.51 -15.26 8.82
CA GLY A 45 -16.04 -15.19 8.85
C GLY A 45 -15.47 -14.45 7.64
N ILE A 46 -15.95 -14.76 6.43
CA ILE A 46 -15.53 -14.07 5.21
C ILE A 46 -15.88 -12.57 5.29
N LEU A 47 -17.09 -12.22 5.69
CA LEU A 47 -17.52 -10.83 5.80
C LEU A 47 -16.68 -10.05 6.82
N VAL A 48 -16.28 -10.68 7.93
CA VAL A 48 -15.39 -10.05 8.92
C VAL A 48 -14.02 -9.78 8.31
N VAL A 49 -13.43 -10.72 7.57
CA VAL A 49 -12.12 -10.52 6.91
C VAL A 49 -12.19 -9.37 5.91
N ILE A 50 -13.22 -9.35 5.06
CA ILE A 50 -13.41 -8.26 4.08
C ILE A 50 -13.58 -6.91 4.79
N PHE A 51 -14.39 -6.87 5.86
CA PHE A 51 -14.63 -5.64 6.60
C PHE A 51 -13.36 -5.12 7.29
N VAL A 52 -12.56 -6.01 7.89
CA VAL A 52 -11.29 -5.64 8.53
C VAL A 52 -10.29 -5.11 7.49
N GLY A 53 -10.17 -5.79 6.34
CA GLY A 53 -9.32 -5.32 5.23
C GLY A 53 -9.73 -3.92 4.76
N TRP A 54 -11.01 -3.73 4.44
CA TRP A 54 -11.55 -2.43 4.03
C TRP A 54 -11.32 -1.33 5.09
N TYR A 55 -11.55 -1.64 6.37
CA TYR A 55 -11.37 -0.69 7.46
C TYR A 55 -9.90 -0.28 7.63
N ASN A 56 -8.97 -1.24 7.49
CA ASN A 56 -7.54 -0.95 7.58
C ASN A 56 -7.07 -0.08 6.42
N ASN A 57 -7.45 -0.41 5.18
CA ASN A 57 -7.11 0.40 4.00
C ASN A 57 -7.66 1.83 4.14
N LYS A 58 -8.92 1.96 4.55
CA LYS A 58 -9.50 3.29 4.75
C LYS A 58 -8.75 4.10 5.82
N ARG A 59 -8.31 3.47 6.90
CA ARG A 59 -7.54 4.15 7.95
C ARG A 59 -6.17 4.63 7.44
N ILE A 60 -5.51 3.83 6.59
CA ILE A 60 -4.24 4.20 5.96
C ILE A 60 -4.46 5.40 5.04
N GLU A 61 -5.45 5.34 4.16
CA GLU A 61 -5.83 6.42 3.25
C GLU A 61 -6.15 7.72 4.02
N ASP A 62 -7.02 7.66 5.04
CA ASP A 62 -7.38 8.82 5.85
C ASP A 62 -6.14 9.43 6.54
N SER A 63 -5.23 8.60 7.06
CA SER A 63 -3.98 9.04 7.69
C SER A 63 -3.03 9.71 6.68
N TYR A 64 -2.93 9.13 5.47
CA TYR A 64 -2.16 9.72 4.39
C TYR A 64 -2.70 11.10 3.98
N ILE A 65 -4.01 11.21 3.76
CA ILE A 65 -4.67 12.47 3.38
C ILE A 65 -4.40 13.56 4.44
N GLU A 66 -4.51 13.22 5.73
CA GLU A 66 -4.21 14.16 6.82
C GLU A 66 -2.74 14.62 6.78
N GLN A 67 -1.80 13.72 6.56
CA GLN A 67 -0.39 14.05 6.43
C GLN A 67 -0.13 14.93 5.22
N ARG A 68 -0.64 14.56 4.04
CA ARG A 68 -0.50 15.31 2.80
C ARG A 68 -1.04 16.73 2.93
N ASP A 69 -2.26 16.88 3.42
CA ASP A 69 -2.91 18.17 3.56
C ASP A 69 -2.16 19.08 4.57
N SER A 70 -1.61 18.46 5.63
CA SER A 70 -0.73 19.16 6.58
C SER A 70 0.56 19.65 5.93
N VAL A 71 1.21 18.83 5.10
CA VAL A 71 2.41 19.19 4.34
C VAL A 71 2.11 20.37 3.41
N ILE A 72 1.04 20.29 2.61
CA ILE A 72 0.63 21.35 1.68
C ILE A 72 0.34 22.65 2.43
N ALA A 73 -0.40 22.59 3.55
CA ALA A 73 -0.70 23.76 4.35
C ALA A 73 0.55 24.45 4.91
N GLN A 74 1.53 23.67 5.40
CA GLN A 74 2.78 24.22 5.91
C GLN A 74 3.61 24.87 4.80
N LEU A 75 3.69 24.24 3.62
CA LEU A 75 4.41 24.78 2.48
C LEU A 75 3.78 26.10 1.99
N LYS A 76 2.45 26.15 1.89
CA LYS A 76 1.72 27.39 1.53
C LYS A 76 1.93 28.51 2.57
N GLU A 77 1.91 28.18 3.85
CA GLU A 77 2.16 29.17 4.92
C GLU A 77 3.57 29.78 4.80
N ILE A 78 4.59 28.97 4.45
CA ILE A 78 5.96 29.46 4.23
C ILE A 78 5.98 30.38 3.00
N GLU A 79 5.34 30.00 1.89
CA GLU A 79 5.26 30.82 0.68
C GLU A 79 4.55 32.18 0.92
N GLU A 80 3.41 32.16 1.61
CA GLU A 80 2.64 33.37 1.94
C GLU A 80 3.44 34.33 2.81
N LYS A 81 4.35 33.83 3.63
CA LYS A 81 5.29 34.62 4.43
C LYS A 81 6.51 35.09 3.65
N GLY A 82 6.62 34.77 2.37
CA GLY A 82 7.76 35.13 1.51
C GLY A 82 8.99 34.28 1.77
N GLY A 83 8.82 33.07 2.32
CA GLY A 83 9.89 32.10 2.55
C GLY A 83 10.49 31.58 1.25
N SER A 84 11.76 31.25 1.30
CA SER A 84 12.52 30.69 0.18
C SER A 84 12.32 29.16 0.07
N PHE A 85 12.86 28.57 -1.01
CA PHE A 85 12.92 27.12 -1.18
C PHE A 85 13.64 26.43 0.01
N GLU A 86 14.70 27.02 0.52
CA GLU A 86 15.47 26.50 1.65
C GLU A 86 14.64 26.52 2.96
N ASP A 87 13.75 27.51 3.13
CA ASP A 87 12.90 27.61 4.31
C ASP A 87 11.86 26.47 4.36
N LYS A 88 11.52 25.86 3.22
CA LYS A 88 10.59 24.74 3.10
C LYS A 88 11.15 23.41 3.60
N ARG A 89 12.46 23.27 3.76
CA ARG A 89 13.12 22.05 4.27
C ARG A 89 12.71 21.68 5.71
N VAL A 90 12.08 22.57 6.43
CA VAL A 90 11.52 22.25 7.75
C VAL A 90 10.28 21.34 7.68
N VAL A 91 9.61 21.34 6.52
CA VAL A 91 8.48 20.46 6.25
C VAL A 91 8.98 19.09 5.88
N LYS A 92 8.48 18.06 6.56
CA LYS A 92 8.95 16.69 6.40
C LYS A 92 7.87 15.81 5.77
N ILE A 93 8.29 15.03 4.80
CA ILE A 93 7.52 13.95 4.18
C ILE A 93 8.17 12.63 4.57
N GLU A 94 7.45 11.82 5.35
CA GLU A 94 7.89 10.49 5.75
C GLU A 94 7.12 9.44 4.96
N VAL A 95 7.82 8.77 4.05
CA VAL A 95 7.27 7.70 3.22
C VAL A 95 7.62 6.36 3.86
N ASN A 96 6.60 5.54 4.09
CA ASN A 96 6.72 4.20 4.66
C ASN A 96 5.98 3.17 3.79
N ASP A 97 5.97 1.91 4.22
CA ASP A 97 5.36 0.82 3.45
C ASP A 97 3.85 1.03 3.20
N ASP A 98 3.14 1.65 4.14
CA ASP A 98 1.69 1.85 4.06
C ASP A 98 1.29 3.02 3.14
N ASN A 99 2.18 4.01 2.92
CA ASN A 99 1.84 5.23 2.19
C ASN A 99 2.69 5.48 0.94
N TYR A 100 3.58 4.55 0.57
CA TYR A 100 4.50 4.71 -0.54
C TYR A 100 3.79 4.99 -1.87
N THR A 101 2.79 4.19 -2.22
CA THR A 101 2.03 4.31 -3.47
C THR A 101 1.28 5.64 -3.54
N TYR A 102 0.71 6.09 -2.43
CA TYR A 102 0.02 7.38 -2.37
C TYR A 102 0.98 8.55 -2.60
N TRP A 103 2.15 8.56 -1.92
CA TRP A 103 3.16 9.59 -2.13
C TRP A 103 3.77 9.56 -3.53
N PHE A 104 4.04 8.37 -4.06
CA PHE A 104 4.52 8.23 -5.44
C PHE A 104 3.54 8.88 -6.43
N ASN A 105 2.26 8.54 -6.33
CA ASN A 105 1.23 9.07 -7.24
C ASN A 105 1.09 10.60 -7.12
N ASP A 106 1.12 11.14 -5.91
CA ASP A 106 1.00 12.59 -5.71
C ASP A 106 2.26 13.34 -6.17
N LEU A 107 3.45 12.79 -5.97
CA LEU A 107 4.70 13.35 -6.50
C LEU A 107 4.70 13.32 -8.03
N GLU A 108 4.27 12.21 -8.63
CA GLU A 108 4.16 12.08 -10.09
C GLU A 108 3.09 13.01 -10.65
N ALA A 109 1.92 13.10 -10.03
CA ALA A 109 0.86 14.02 -10.42
C ALA A 109 1.32 15.49 -10.34
N SER A 110 2.02 15.85 -9.26
CA SER A 110 2.59 17.19 -9.08
C SER A 110 3.60 17.56 -10.15
N TYR A 111 4.34 16.58 -10.64
CA TYR A 111 5.29 16.75 -11.73
C TYR A 111 4.59 16.82 -13.10
N ASN A 112 3.64 15.89 -13.38
CA ASN A 112 2.94 15.80 -14.66
C ASN A 112 1.87 16.90 -14.86
N ALA A 113 1.56 17.67 -13.82
CA ALA A 113 0.65 18.81 -13.90
C ALA A 113 1.21 19.89 -14.85
N SER A 114 0.33 20.63 -15.48
CA SER A 114 0.72 21.81 -16.22
C SER A 114 1.12 22.94 -15.26
N TYR A 115 1.94 23.88 -15.71
CA TYR A 115 2.37 25.03 -14.89
C TYR A 115 1.23 25.89 -14.33
N ASP A 116 0.04 25.80 -14.94
CA ASP A 116 -1.14 26.53 -14.52
C ASP A 116 -2.00 25.75 -13.52
N ASP A 117 -1.63 24.48 -13.23
CA ASP A 117 -2.34 23.65 -12.27
C ASP A 117 -1.89 23.97 -10.84
N GLU A 118 -2.83 24.10 -9.91
CA GLU A 118 -2.53 24.39 -8.49
C GLU A 118 -1.66 23.30 -7.82
N ILE A 119 -1.61 22.11 -8.39
CA ILE A 119 -0.83 20.99 -7.86
C ILE A 119 0.61 20.95 -8.38
N TYR A 120 0.93 21.72 -9.44
CA TYR A 120 2.28 21.73 -9.99
C TYR A 120 3.31 22.14 -8.95
N GLY A 121 4.30 21.27 -8.72
CA GLY A 121 5.39 21.54 -7.80
C GLY A 121 4.98 21.75 -6.34
N GLN A 122 3.76 21.39 -5.96
CA GLN A 122 3.20 21.68 -4.61
C GLN A 122 4.03 21.14 -3.44
N PHE A 123 4.87 20.13 -3.66
CA PHE A 123 5.75 19.55 -2.63
C PHE A 123 7.21 20.05 -2.72
N GLY A 124 7.49 20.91 -3.69
CA GLY A 124 8.86 21.41 -3.92
C GLY A 124 9.45 22.11 -2.70
N GLY A 125 10.65 21.70 -2.30
CA GLY A 125 11.35 22.24 -1.14
C GLY A 125 11.15 21.44 0.14
N ALA A 126 10.12 20.59 0.26
CA ALA A 126 9.95 19.72 1.42
C ALA A 126 11.09 18.69 1.49
N GLU A 127 11.56 18.40 2.70
CA GLU A 127 12.47 17.27 2.91
C GLU A 127 11.69 15.97 2.93
N ILE A 128 12.15 15.01 2.14
CA ILE A 128 11.53 13.68 2.05
C ILE A 128 12.49 12.61 2.55
N GLN A 129 11.94 11.62 3.25
CA GLN A 129 12.63 10.38 3.60
C GLN A 129 11.80 9.21 3.09
N LEU A 130 12.47 8.29 2.39
CA LEU A 130 11.84 7.06 1.93
C LEU A 130 12.84 5.89 1.94
N ASP A 131 12.30 4.69 2.09
CA ASP A 131 13.03 3.43 2.01
C ASP A 131 12.60 2.67 0.76
N GLY A 132 13.55 2.07 0.05
CA GLY A 132 13.27 1.30 -1.15
C GLY A 132 14.50 0.57 -1.67
N MET A 133 14.34 -0.11 -2.78
CA MET A 133 15.44 -0.76 -3.49
C MET A 133 16.11 0.24 -4.42
N PHE A 134 17.44 0.23 -4.41
CA PHE A 134 18.24 1.09 -5.25
C PHE A 134 18.38 0.51 -6.66
N TYR A 135 18.30 1.37 -7.67
CA TYR A 135 18.52 1.01 -9.06
C TYR A 135 19.27 2.09 -9.81
N THR A 136 20.21 1.68 -10.64
CA THR A 136 20.96 2.57 -11.53
C THR A 136 20.92 2.05 -12.96
N ARG A 137 20.80 2.96 -13.92
CA ARG A 137 20.87 2.66 -15.34
C ARG A 137 21.54 3.78 -16.11
N GLU A 138 22.39 3.42 -17.04
CA GLU A 138 22.98 4.36 -18.00
C GLU A 138 22.06 4.47 -19.22
N MET A 139 21.64 5.69 -19.56
CA MET A 139 20.88 6.00 -20.78
C MET A 139 21.50 7.21 -21.47
N SER A 140 21.85 7.08 -22.75
CA SER A 140 22.43 8.17 -23.56
C SER A 140 23.63 8.86 -22.90
N HIS A 141 24.51 8.08 -22.27
CA HIS A 141 25.71 8.53 -21.54
C HIS A 141 25.45 9.32 -20.24
N ILE A 142 24.21 9.26 -19.74
CA ILE A 142 23.80 9.81 -18.44
C ILE A 142 23.44 8.64 -17.54
N THR A 143 24.02 8.63 -16.33
CA THR A 143 23.65 7.65 -15.30
C THR A 143 22.52 8.22 -14.47
N TYR A 144 21.41 7.49 -14.43
CA TYR A 144 20.24 7.81 -13.61
C TYR A 144 20.24 6.90 -12.39
N TYR A 145 19.74 7.44 -11.29
CA TYR A 145 19.63 6.75 -10.02
C TYR A 145 18.17 6.82 -9.56
N TRP A 146 17.64 5.70 -9.11
CA TRP A 146 16.27 5.60 -8.60
C TRP A 146 16.24 4.84 -7.28
N VAL A 147 15.26 5.16 -6.47
CA VAL A 147 14.77 4.30 -5.40
C VAL A 147 13.37 3.90 -5.75
N TYR A 148 13.07 2.62 -5.63
CA TYR A 148 11.80 2.07 -6.09
C TYR A 148 11.22 1.03 -5.13
N ARG A 149 9.93 0.81 -5.25
CA ARG A 149 9.19 -0.34 -4.74
C ARG A 149 8.48 -1.00 -5.90
N ASN A 150 8.21 -2.30 -5.78
CA ASN A 150 7.36 -2.99 -6.74
C ASN A 150 5.89 -2.78 -6.37
N HIS A 151 5.05 -2.55 -7.36
CA HIS A 151 3.61 -2.49 -7.18
C HIS A 151 3.00 -3.85 -7.44
N HIS A 152 2.09 -4.29 -6.56
CA HIS A 152 1.37 -5.54 -6.78
C HIS A 152 0.27 -5.31 -7.82
N HIS A 153 0.56 -5.55 -9.08
CA HIS A 153 -0.49 -5.68 -10.09
C HIS A 153 -1.21 -7.01 -9.84
N VAL A 154 -2.43 -6.92 -9.32
CA VAL A 154 -3.38 -8.03 -9.44
C VAL A 154 -3.70 -8.10 -10.93
N ALA A 155 -3.01 -8.98 -11.65
CA ALA A 155 -3.29 -9.25 -13.05
C ALA A 155 -4.70 -9.85 -13.16
N ASP A 156 -5.72 -8.99 -13.35
CA ASP A 156 -7.12 -9.40 -13.49
C ASP A 156 -7.53 -9.61 -14.96
N ASP A 157 -6.58 -9.61 -15.91
CA ASP A 157 -6.90 -9.66 -17.33
C ASP A 157 -6.38 -10.88 -18.10
N GLY A 158 -5.82 -11.87 -17.40
CA GLY A 158 -5.46 -13.15 -18.01
C GLY A 158 -4.46 -13.08 -19.17
N HIS A 159 -3.82 -11.95 -19.41
CA HIS A 159 -2.77 -11.80 -20.39
C HIS A 159 -1.40 -12.07 -19.73
N ASN A 160 -0.97 -13.30 -19.76
CA ASN A 160 0.42 -13.67 -19.54
C ASN A 160 1.26 -13.02 -20.65
N HIS A 161 1.83 -11.86 -20.40
CA HIS A 161 2.92 -11.36 -21.22
C HIS A 161 4.19 -12.10 -20.81
N GLU A 162 4.37 -13.32 -21.36
CA GLU A 162 5.67 -13.98 -21.37
C GLU A 162 6.61 -13.12 -22.24
N HIS A 163 7.31 -12.18 -21.64
CA HIS A 163 8.45 -11.53 -22.26
C HIS A 163 9.63 -12.51 -22.21
N GLU A 164 9.67 -13.42 -23.21
CA GLU A 164 10.89 -14.18 -23.50
C GLU A 164 11.97 -13.20 -23.96
N GLY A 165 13.00 -13.01 -23.16
CA GLY A 165 14.30 -12.66 -23.71
C GLY A 165 15.01 -11.42 -23.27
N ASP A 166 14.64 -10.77 -22.20
CA ASP A 166 15.54 -9.81 -21.57
C ASP A 166 15.52 -10.00 -20.06
N GLU A 167 16.69 -10.29 -19.45
CA GLU A 167 16.84 -10.25 -17.99
C GLU A 167 16.74 -8.80 -17.48
N GLY A 168 15.88 -8.01 -18.11
CA GLY A 168 15.59 -6.64 -17.84
C GLY A 168 14.40 -6.53 -16.89
N PHE A 169 14.60 -5.88 -15.80
CA PHE A 169 13.59 -5.34 -14.90
C PHE A 169 12.32 -4.92 -15.67
N ASP A 170 11.19 -5.48 -15.32
CA ASP A 170 9.90 -5.03 -15.82
C ASP A 170 9.57 -3.68 -15.15
N ILE A 171 9.89 -2.60 -15.87
CA ILE A 171 9.67 -1.22 -15.40
C ILE A 171 8.18 -0.96 -15.16
N GLY A 172 7.29 -1.79 -15.73
CA GLY A 172 5.83 -1.63 -15.58
C GLY A 172 5.29 -1.94 -14.17
N GLU A 173 6.06 -2.67 -13.35
CA GLU A 173 5.70 -3.00 -11.98
C GLU A 173 6.41 -2.14 -10.93
N MET A 174 7.32 -1.25 -11.35
CA MET A 174 8.10 -0.43 -10.44
C MET A 174 7.48 0.95 -10.27
N LEU A 175 7.54 1.46 -9.05
CA LEU A 175 7.24 2.85 -8.69
C LEU A 175 8.56 3.59 -8.39
N PRO A 176 9.28 4.08 -9.41
CA PRO A 176 10.61 4.64 -9.25
C PRO A 176 10.57 6.15 -8.94
N ILE A 177 11.33 6.58 -7.94
CA ILE A 177 11.57 7.99 -7.66
C ILE A 177 13.05 8.30 -7.98
N GLU A 178 13.29 9.28 -8.85
CA GLU A 178 14.64 9.69 -9.22
C GLU A 178 15.38 10.31 -8.03
N VAL A 179 16.67 10.00 -7.93
CA VAL A 179 17.54 10.48 -6.85
C VAL A 179 18.73 11.20 -7.47
N ILE A 180 19.01 12.43 -7.03
CA ILE A 180 20.13 13.25 -7.46
C ILE A 180 20.99 13.55 -6.23
N PHE A 181 22.18 12.98 -6.19
CA PHE A 181 23.11 13.14 -5.08
C PHE A 181 23.75 14.53 -5.07
N ALA A 182 23.98 15.07 -3.87
CA ALA A 182 24.67 16.35 -3.69
C ALA A 182 26.17 16.26 -3.95
N ASP A 183 26.77 15.16 -3.55
CA ASP A 183 28.22 14.91 -3.57
C ASP A 183 28.50 13.53 -4.18
N ASP A 184 29.78 13.21 -4.35
CA ASP A 184 30.27 11.89 -4.71
C ASP A 184 29.91 10.90 -3.59
N VAL A 185 28.95 10.01 -3.86
CA VAL A 185 28.45 9.00 -2.94
C VAL A 185 28.89 7.63 -3.42
N GLU A 186 29.22 6.74 -2.50
CA GLU A 186 29.41 5.34 -2.84
C GLU A 186 28.08 4.76 -3.33
N ILE A 187 28.03 4.36 -4.61
CA ILE A 187 26.83 3.88 -5.27
C ILE A 187 26.60 2.42 -4.88
N PRO A 188 25.45 2.09 -4.26
CA PRO A 188 25.11 0.71 -3.94
C PRO A 188 24.88 -0.14 -5.18
N GLU A 189 24.94 -1.46 -5.02
CA GLU A 189 24.52 -2.39 -6.07
C GLU A 189 22.99 -2.33 -6.29
N ASN A 190 22.55 -2.63 -7.51
CA ASN A 190 21.13 -2.70 -7.85
C ASN A 190 20.40 -3.74 -6.96
N GLY A 191 19.24 -3.39 -6.47
CA GLY A 191 18.45 -4.23 -5.55
C GLY A 191 18.86 -4.09 -4.07
N THR A 192 19.87 -3.27 -3.76
CA THR A 192 20.22 -2.97 -2.36
C THR A 192 19.14 -2.13 -1.70
N TRP A 193 18.70 -2.54 -0.52
CA TRP A 193 17.77 -1.76 0.29
C TRP A 193 18.45 -0.54 0.90
N VAL A 194 17.85 0.61 0.67
CA VAL A 194 18.40 1.88 1.08
C VAL A 194 17.33 2.78 1.68
N ARG A 195 17.80 3.66 2.57
CA ARG A 195 17.06 4.85 2.99
C ARG A 195 17.65 6.05 2.26
N VAL A 196 16.79 6.81 1.61
CA VAL A 196 17.14 8.07 0.97
C VAL A 196 16.47 9.20 1.74
N THR A 197 17.27 10.25 2.00
CA THR A 197 16.77 11.53 2.52
C THR A 197 17.25 12.64 1.60
N GLY A 198 16.40 13.59 1.29
CA GLY A 198 16.74 14.71 0.43
C GLY A 198 15.57 15.68 0.30
N VAL A 199 15.57 16.51 -0.72
CA VAL A 199 14.58 17.57 -0.93
C VAL A 199 13.80 17.29 -2.19
N VAL A 200 12.46 17.36 -2.11
CA VAL A 200 11.60 17.25 -3.30
C VAL A 200 11.87 18.44 -4.21
N SER A 201 12.22 18.16 -5.46
CA SER A 201 12.43 19.16 -6.48
C SER A 201 11.62 18.82 -7.72
N VAL A 202 10.92 19.80 -8.24
CA VAL A 202 10.32 19.76 -9.57
C VAL A 202 11.26 20.54 -10.49
N ASP A 203 12.10 19.84 -11.22
CA ASP A 203 13.01 20.49 -12.15
C ASP A 203 12.37 20.57 -13.53
N THR A 204 12.17 21.78 -13.99
CA THR A 204 11.57 22.06 -15.30
C THR A 204 12.41 21.65 -16.50
N ASN A 205 13.69 21.32 -16.28
CA ASN A 205 14.62 20.99 -17.38
C ASN A 205 14.77 19.49 -17.62
N ASN A 206 14.36 18.63 -16.68
CA ASN A 206 14.62 17.18 -16.72
C ASN A 206 13.42 16.29 -16.45
N SER A 207 12.25 16.73 -16.68
CA SER A 207 11.07 15.88 -16.74
C SER A 207 10.78 14.90 -15.58
N ALA A 208 11.24 15.08 -14.33
CA ALA A 208 10.79 14.23 -13.23
C ALA A 208 10.88 14.92 -11.86
N SER A 209 9.91 14.68 -10.99
CA SER A 209 10.08 14.91 -9.57
C SER A 209 11.30 14.11 -9.12
N ALA A 210 12.28 14.80 -8.57
CA ALA A 210 13.49 14.18 -8.09
C ALA A 210 13.72 14.50 -6.62
N ILE A 211 14.34 13.58 -5.91
CA ILE A 211 14.90 13.85 -4.59
C ILE A 211 16.30 14.39 -4.80
N ARG A 212 16.49 15.70 -4.59
CA ARG A 212 17.78 16.37 -4.71
C ARG A 212 18.50 16.50 -3.38
N ASP A 213 19.79 16.80 -3.45
CA ASP A 213 20.67 16.84 -2.28
C ASP A 213 20.61 15.53 -1.49
N ALA A 214 20.41 14.44 -2.20
CA ALA A 214 20.12 13.16 -1.61
C ALA A 214 21.30 12.59 -0.85
N LYS A 215 20.99 12.00 0.30
CA LYS A 215 21.89 11.17 1.09
C LYS A 215 21.31 9.76 1.12
N ILE A 216 22.20 8.78 1.00
CA ILE A 216 21.82 7.38 0.99
C ILE A 216 22.42 6.65 2.20
N THR A 217 21.63 5.76 2.78
CA THR A 217 22.08 4.86 3.85
C THR A 217 21.61 3.45 3.51
N ILE A 218 22.54 2.49 3.46
CA ILE A 218 22.21 1.10 3.24
C ILE A 218 21.50 0.57 4.49
N LEU A 219 20.39 -0.16 4.28
CA LEU A 219 19.62 -0.76 5.35
C LEU A 219 20.05 -2.20 5.58
N ASP A 220 20.25 -2.57 6.85
CA ASP A 220 20.61 -3.94 7.25
C ASP A 220 19.43 -4.92 7.06
N GLU A 221 18.19 -4.41 7.19
CA GLU A 221 16.97 -5.18 7.03
C GLU A 221 16.15 -4.63 5.86
N PRO A 222 15.69 -5.50 4.93
CA PRO A 222 14.82 -5.08 3.84
C PRO A 222 13.44 -4.70 4.38
N GLY A 223 12.80 -3.71 3.76
CA GLY A 223 11.39 -3.41 3.96
C GLY A 223 10.49 -4.34 3.13
N GLN A 224 9.24 -3.94 2.93
CA GLN A 224 8.34 -4.65 2.02
C GLN A 224 8.75 -4.37 0.56
N GLU A 225 9.03 -5.42 -0.18
CA GLU A 225 9.40 -5.31 -1.60
C GLU A 225 8.22 -4.81 -2.44
N TYR A 226 7.02 -5.28 -2.12
CA TYR A 226 5.78 -4.93 -2.81
C TYR A 226 4.93 -4.00 -1.95
N VAL A 227 4.37 -2.97 -2.58
CA VAL A 227 3.42 -2.02 -1.98
C VAL A 227 2.07 -2.09 -2.71
N GLU A 228 0.98 -1.82 -2.00
CA GLU A 228 -0.40 -1.83 -2.53
C GLU A 228 -0.84 -0.45 -3.03
#